data_58df137068b4578ba80c849b360c765e
#
_entry.id   58df137068b4578ba80c849b360c765e
#
_cell.length_a   1.000
_cell.length_b   1.000
_cell.length_c   1.000
_cell.angle_alpha   90.00
_cell.angle_beta   90.00
_cell.angle_gamma   90.00
#
_symmetry.space_group_name_H-M   'P 1'
#
loop_
_entity.id
_entity.type
_entity.pdbx_description
1 polymer ?
#
loop_
_entity_poly.entity_id
_entity_poly.type
_entity_poly.pdbx_seq_one_letter_code
_entity_poly.pdbx_strand_id
1 'polypeptide(L)'
;MDDITHVPEFSVIVPVYKVERYLGRCIASVLAQTFADFELILIDDGSPDESGAICDRFAAEDDQIIVVHQQNRGVSAARNAGLDIARGKYIVFVDSDDAVEENYLECMRGYDADMVIAGVKNYSAEGIQSCRLLLLQNEYINVSEDLVRRMIGEHLLDYIWSKRYEREKIQKKGIRFDEQLTLGEDTLFVSQYLCDCDSVQLVSGTSYIYHQYAGSTLSSFSENYVSDLVEANRRILEALRSRFSGIGDSSAWKRRCWSVFYYSIFFVLRDLNASRDTKRALLTQYFSMPEYREYSRSLDAYMQDDPKIWRLLLRSGSAGMVMLGWKLSTIISKLKGHAT
;
A
#
# COMPACT_ATOMS: atom_id res chain seq x y z
N MET A 1 13.51 -40.43 -17.50
CA MET A 1 13.14 -39.28 -18.36
C MET A 1 12.85 -38.18 -17.40
N ASP A 2 13.80 -37.28 -17.30
CA ASP A 2 13.76 -36.21 -16.32
C ASP A 2 12.57 -35.32 -16.65
N ASP A 3 11.57 -35.35 -15.79
CA ASP A 3 10.49 -34.40 -15.75
C ASP A 3 11.14 -33.08 -15.31
N ILE A 4 11.65 -32.32 -16.28
CA ILE A 4 12.08 -30.95 -16.03
C ILE A 4 10.79 -30.24 -15.64
N THR A 5 10.55 -30.14 -14.32
CA THR A 5 9.40 -29.45 -13.79
C THR A 5 9.43 -28.04 -14.37
N HIS A 6 8.48 -27.73 -15.22
CA HIS A 6 8.33 -26.43 -15.84
C HIS A 6 8.31 -25.35 -14.76
N VAL A 7 9.15 -24.32 -14.91
CA VAL A 7 9.19 -23.15 -14.02
C VAL A 7 8.31 -22.08 -14.66
N PRO A 8 7.19 -21.71 -14.03
CA PRO A 8 6.31 -20.71 -14.62
C PRO A 8 6.99 -19.33 -14.74
N GLU A 9 6.53 -18.50 -15.66
CA GLU A 9 7.06 -17.13 -15.77
C GLU A 9 6.62 -16.31 -14.55
N PHE A 10 5.37 -16.46 -14.05
CA PHE A 10 4.87 -15.73 -12.90
C PHE A 10 4.42 -16.64 -11.75
N SER A 11 4.66 -16.21 -10.51
CA SER A 11 3.90 -16.62 -9.33
C SER A 11 3.01 -15.46 -8.89
N VAL A 12 1.70 -15.68 -8.94
CA VAL A 12 0.70 -14.73 -8.43
C VAL A 12 0.38 -15.10 -6.99
N ILE A 13 0.73 -14.26 -6.02
CA ILE A 13 0.53 -14.51 -4.59
C ILE A 13 -0.67 -13.71 -4.10
N VAL A 14 -1.64 -14.41 -3.51
CA VAL A 14 -2.87 -13.82 -2.97
C VAL A 14 -3.00 -14.21 -1.50
N PRO A 15 -2.81 -13.26 -0.56
CA PRO A 15 -3.11 -13.49 0.85
C PRO A 15 -4.62 -13.46 1.07
N VAL A 16 -5.15 -14.43 1.81
CA VAL A 16 -6.60 -14.62 2.00
C VAL A 16 -6.93 -14.61 3.49
N TYR A 17 -7.80 -13.69 3.93
CA TYR A 17 -8.35 -13.67 5.28
C TYR A 17 -9.67 -12.91 5.36
N LYS A 18 -10.77 -13.62 5.69
CA LYS A 18 -12.13 -13.05 5.85
C LYS A 18 -12.63 -12.28 4.62
N VAL A 19 -12.53 -12.85 3.45
CA VAL A 19 -12.86 -12.23 2.16
C VAL A 19 -13.82 -13.07 1.31
N GLU A 20 -14.62 -13.94 1.91
CA GLU A 20 -15.55 -14.86 1.22
C GLU A 20 -16.40 -14.19 0.13
N ARG A 21 -16.78 -12.91 0.33
CA ARG A 21 -17.63 -12.14 -0.60
C ARG A 21 -16.91 -11.74 -1.88
N TYR A 22 -15.59 -11.60 -1.84
CA TYR A 22 -14.78 -10.99 -2.91
C TYR A 22 -13.85 -11.98 -3.58
N LEU A 23 -13.42 -13.01 -2.83
CA LEU A 23 -12.37 -13.93 -3.21
C LEU A 23 -12.66 -14.67 -4.54
N GLY A 24 -13.89 -15.11 -4.77
CA GLY A 24 -14.26 -15.80 -6.03
C GLY A 24 -14.03 -14.91 -7.26
N ARG A 25 -14.33 -13.61 -7.18
CA ARG A 25 -14.05 -12.66 -8.26
C ARG A 25 -12.55 -12.44 -8.45
N CYS A 26 -11.79 -12.30 -7.37
CA CYS A 26 -10.34 -12.16 -7.41
C CYS A 26 -9.71 -13.34 -8.14
N ILE A 27 -9.97 -14.57 -7.70
CA ILE A 27 -9.44 -15.81 -8.31
C ILE A 27 -9.85 -15.90 -9.78
N ALA A 28 -11.13 -15.70 -10.10
CA ALA A 28 -11.61 -15.77 -11.48
C ALA A 28 -10.91 -14.75 -12.39
N SER A 29 -10.60 -13.55 -11.90
CA SER A 29 -9.89 -12.53 -12.67
C SER A 29 -8.43 -12.90 -12.97
N VAL A 30 -7.78 -13.62 -12.04
CA VAL A 30 -6.42 -14.14 -12.26
C VAL A 30 -6.45 -15.34 -13.23
N LEU A 31 -7.42 -16.23 -13.13
CA LEU A 31 -7.55 -17.37 -14.06
C LEU A 31 -7.93 -16.93 -15.49
N ALA A 32 -8.56 -15.77 -15.65
CA ALA A 32 -8.94 -15.22 -16.96
C ALA A 32 -7.77 -14.55 -17.70
N GLN A 33 -6.54 -14.66 -17.21
CA GLN A 33 -5.39 -14.00 -17.86
C GLN A 33 -5.14 -14.52 -19.28
N THR A 34 -4.87 -13.60 -20.22
CA THR A 34 -4.49 -13.95 -21.59
C THR A 34 -3.13 -14.64 -21.68
N PHE A 35 -2.28 -14.43 -20.68
CA PHE A 35 -0.99 -15.10 -20.54
C PHE A 35 -1.11 -16.25 -19.54
N ALA A 36 -0.89 -17.50 -20.01
CA ALA A 36 -1.21 -18.70 -19.26
C ALA A 36 -0.04 -19.32 -18.47
N ASP A 37 1.21 -18.81 -18.64
CA ASP A 37 2.39 -19.39 -17.97
C ASP A 37 2.59 -18.78 -16.57
N PHE A 38 1.70 -19.16 -15.64
CA PHE A 38 1.77 -18.72 -14.25
C PHE A 38 1.28 -19.81 -13.29
N GLU A 39 1.60 -19.66 -12.01
CA GLU A 39 0.98 -20.35 -10.89
C GLU A 39 0.26 -19.33 -10.01
N LEU A 40 -0.89 -19.72 -9.46
CA LEU A 40 -1.67 -18.93 -8.51
C LEU A 40 -1.52 -19.52 -7.11
N ILE A 41 -0.95 -18.78 -6.19
CA ILE A 41 -0.67 -19.19 -4.82
C ILE A 41 -1.63 -18.47 -3.88
N LEU A 42 -2.59 -19.21 -3.31
CA LEU A 42 -3.58 -18.75 -2.36
C LEU A 42 -3.11 -19.12 -0.95
N ILE A 43 -2.87 -18.12 -0.09
CA ILE A 43 -2.47 -18.35 1.29
C ILE A 43 -3.62 -17.97 2.21
N ASP A 44 -4.38 -18.99 2.63
CA ASP A 44 -5.44 -18.80 3.63
C ASP A 44 -4.82 -18.67 5.03
N ASP A 45 -4.84 -17.48 5.56
CA ASP A 45 -4.30 -17.12 6.87
C ASP A 45 -5.29 -17.44 8.01
N GLY A 46 -5.86 -18.65 7.97
CA GLY A 46 -6.78 -19.14 9.00
C GLY A 46 -8.11 -18.40 9.02
N SER A 47 -8.73 -18.24 7.86
CA SER A 47 -10.04 -17.59 7.71
C SER A 47 -11.12 -18.33 8.51
N PRO A 48 -11.91 -17.63 9.34
CA PRO A 48 -13.03 -18.26 10.07
C PRO A 48 -14.34 -18.31 9.27
N ASP A 49 -14.36 -17.72 8.05
CA ASP A 49 -15.48 -17.72 7.09
C ASP A 49 -15.24 -18.74 5.97
N GLU A 50 -16.05 -18.71 4.91
CA GLU A 50 -15.96 -19.65 3.78
C GLU A 50 -14.73 -19.43 2.87
N SER A 51 -13.84 -18.49 3.18
CA SER A 51 -12.70 -18.15 2.29
C SER A 51 -11.80 -19.36 2.02
N GLY A 52 -11.45 -20.15 3.05
CA GLY A 52 -10.62 -21.35 2.88
C GLY A 52 -11.31 -22.40 1.98
N ALA A 53 -12.61 -22.66 2.19
CA ALA A 53 -13.36 -23.57 1.34
C ALA A 53 -13.52 -23.09 -0.11
N ILE A 54 -13.53 -21.77 -0.33
CA ILE A 54 -13.50 -21.18 -1.68
C ILE A 54 -12.16 -21.49 -2.35
N CYS A 55 -11.03 -21.31 -1.66
CA CYS A 55 -9.71 -21.65 -2.18
C CYS A 55 -9.64 -23.11 -2.63
N ASP A 56 -10.09 -24.05 -1.78
CA ASP A 56 -10.06 -25.50 -2.07
C ASP A 56 -10.92 -25.87 -3.28
N ARG A 57 -12.09 -25.25 -3.44
CA ARG A 57 -12.95 -25.51 -4.61
C ARG A 57 -12.27 -25.10 -5.91
N PHE A 58 -11.66 -23.91 -5.96
CA PHE A 58 -10.95 -23.48 -7.16
C PHE A 58 -9.73 -24.36 -7.45
N ALA A 59 -8.98 -24.76 -6.42
CA ALA A 59 -7.82 -25.65 -6.60
C ALA A 59 -8.21 -27.07 -7.05
N ALA A 60 -9.42 -27.54 -6.73
CA ALA A 60 -9.93 -28.81 -7.25
C ALA A 60 -10.31 -28.75 -8.75
N GLU A 61 -10.48 -27.55 -9.31
CA GLU A 61 -10.89 -27.34 -10.71
C GLU A 61 -9.71 -26.93 -11.61
N ASP A 62 -8.59 -26.43 -11.04
CA ASP A 62 -7.46 -25.90 -11.81
C ASP A 62 -6.12 -26.23 -11.13
N ASP A 63 -5.29 -27.02 -11.81
CA ASP A 63 -3.96 -27.47 -11.34
C ASP A 63 -2.91 -26.32 -11.25
N GLN A 64 -3.19 -25.15 -11.79
CA GLN A 64 -2.32 -23.97 -11.63
C GLN A 64 -2.43 -23.36 -10.24
N ILE A 65 -3.44 -23.73 -9.45
CA ILE A 65 -3.71 -23.17 -8.12
C ILE A 65 -3.03 -24.02 -7.05
N ILE A 66 -2.28 -23.34 -6.20
CA ILE A 66 -1.65 -23.92 -5.01
C ILE A 66 -2.28 -23.23 -3.79
N VAL A 67 -2.86 -24.03 -2.89
CA VAL A 67 -3.47 -23.54 -1.64
C VAL A 67 -2.59 -23.92 -0.45
N VAL A 68 -2.37 -22.97 0.44
CA VAL A 68 -1.74 -23.21 1.73
C VAL A 68 -2.65 -22.64 2.81
N HIS A 69 -3.04 -23.48 3.77
CA HIS A 69 -3.74 -23.07 4.97
C HIS A 69 -2.74 -22.92 6.12
N GLN A 70 -2.75 -21.80 6.79
CA GLN A 70 -1.94 -21.56 7.97
C GLN A 70 -2.78 -21.04 9.14
N GLN A 71 -2.25 -21.10 10.35
CA GLN A 71 -2.84 -20.38 11.47
C GLN A 71 -2.66 -18.87 11.24
N ASN A 72 -3.68 -18.05 11.59
CA ASN A 72 -3.63 -16.61 11.39
C ASN A 72 -2.39 -15.97 12.06
N ARG A 73 -1.57 -15.32 11.23
CA ARG A 73 -0.35 -14.59 11.62
C ARG A 73 -0.26 -13.22 10.94
N GLY A 74 -1.30 -12.83 10.20
CA GLY A 74 -1.38 -11.55 9.49
C GLY A 74 -0.86 -11.57 8.06
N VAL A 75 -1.19 -10.53 7.32
CA VAL A 75 -0.95 -10.41 5.87
C VAL A 75 0.53 -10.54 5.49
N SER A 76 1.45 -9.99 6.30
CA SER A 76 2.90 -10.11 6.10
C SER A 76 3.36 -11.56 6.13
N ALA A 77 2.89 -12.35 7.11
CA ALA A 77 3.21 -13.76 7.23
C ALA A 77 2.63 -14.57 6.07
N ALA A 78 1.40 -14.26 5.64
CA ALA A 78 0.78 -14.91 4.48
C ALA A 78 1.57 -14.63 3.19
N ARG A 79 1.94 -13.38 2.94
CA ARG A 79 2.78 -13.03 1.77
C ARG A 79 4.15 -13.70 1.83
N ASN A 80 4.79 -13.78 3.01
CA ASN A 80 6.06 -14.49 3.20
C ASN A 80 5.93 -15.98 2.91
N ALA A 81 4.86 -16.63 3.38
CA ALA A 81 4.58 -18.03 3.06
C ALA A 81 4.43 -18.26 1.55
N GLY A 82 3.75 -17.33 0.85
CA GLY A 82 3.67 -17.36 -0.61
C GLY A 82 5.03 -17.23 -1.29
N LEU A 83 5.91 -16.31 -0.81
CA LEU A 83 7.27 -16.15 -1.32
C LEU A 83 8.14 -17.41 -1.12
N ASP A 84 7.91 -18.15 -0.04
CA ASP A 84 8.72 -19.36 0.28
C ASP A 84 8.45 -20.52 -0.69
N ILE A 85 7.25 -20.62 -1.26
CA ILE A 85 6.85 -21.70 -2.17
C ILE A 85 6.80 -21.28 -3.64
N ALA A 86 6.88 -19.98 -3.92
CA ALA A 86 6.84 -19.45 -5.28
C ALA A 86 8.00 -19.98 -6.13
N ARG A 87 7.69 -20.49 -7.33
CA ARG A 87 8.67 -21.04 -8.29
C ARG A 87 8.89 -20.13 -9.49
N GLY A 88 7.93 -19.26 -9.79
CA GLY A 88 7.96 -18.37 -10.95
C GLY A 88 9.20 -17.50 -11.02
N LYS A 89 9.62 -17.17 -12.23
CA LYS A 89 10.71 -16.21 -12.45
C LYS A 89 10.39 -14.85 -11.83
N TYR A 90 9.14 -14.44 -11.96
CA TYR A 90 8.63 -13.17 -11.44
C TYR A 90 7.54 -13.39 -10.40
N ILE A 91 7.49 -12.51 -9.42
CA ILE A 91 6.45 -12.45 -8.40
C ILE A 91 5.55 -11.24 -8.69
N VAL A 92 4.24 -11.46 -8.58
CA VAL A 92 3.23 -10.40 -8.50
C VAL A 92 2.31 -10.69 -7.32
N PHE A 93 1.84 -9.63 -6.66
CA PHE A 93 0.89 -9.73 -5.56
C PHE A 93 -0.46 -9.19 -6.00
N VAL A 94 -1.53 -9.84 -5.55
CA VAL A 94 -2.91 -9.39 -5.75
C VAL A 94 -3.62 -9.50 -4.41
N ASP A 95 -4.26 -8.43 -3.95
CA ASP A 95 -5.07 -8.46 -2.73
C ASP A 95 -6.39 -9.18 -3.01
N SER A 96 -6.82 -10.02 -2.08
CA SER A 96 -7.94 -10.96 -2.27
C SER A 96 -9.32 -10.31 -2.41
N ASP A 97 -9.45 -9.03 -2.10
CA ASP A 97 -10.66 -8.23 -2.30
C ASP A 97 -10.65 -7.39 -3.61
N ASP A 98 -9.52 -7.40 -4.35
CA ASP A 98 -9.34 -6.73 -5.62
C ASP A 98 -9.60 -7.64 -6.83
N ALA A 99 -9.30 -7.15 -8.04
CA ALA A 99 -9.33 -7.89 -9.28
C ALA A 99 -8.24 -7.38 -10.24
N VAL A 100 -8.01 -8.13 -11.32
CA VAL A 100 -7.08 -7.74 -12.39
C VAL A 100 -7.76 -7.82 -13.75
N GLU A 101 -7.34 -7.00 -14.71
CA GLU A 101 -7.76 -7.10 -16.10
C GLU A 101 -7.14 -8.34 -16.75
N GLU A 102 -7.77 -8.87 -17.80
CA GLU A 102 -7.31 -10.08 -18.51
C GLU A 102 -5.88 -9.99 -19.05
N ASN A 103 -5.36 -8.79 -19.27
CA ASN A 103 -4.00 -8.54 -19.79
C ASN A 103 -2.99 -8.14 -18.69
N TYR A 104 -3.30 -8.35 -17.41
CA TYR A 104 -2.45 -7.90 -16.29
C TYR A 104 -1.05 -8.51 -16.33
N LEU A 105 -0.94 -9.83 -16.51
CA LEU A 105 0.35 -10.50 -16.62
C LEU A 105 1.05 -10.17 -17.96
N GLU A 106 0.28 -10.13 -19.05
CA GLU A 106 0.82 -9.79 -20.38
C GLU A 106 1.45 -8.40 -20.42
N CYS A 107 0.83 -7.40 -19.75
CA CYS A 107 1.37 -6.04 -19.74
C CYS A 107 2.66 -5.89 -18.91
N MET A 108 2.99 -6.86 -18.05
CA MET A 108 4.19 -6.82 -17.21
C MET A 108 5.37 -7.62 -17.79
N ARG A 109 5.15 -8.41 -18.83
CA ARG A 109 6.20 -9.25 -19.42
C ARG A 109 6.99 -8.54 -20.52
N GLY A 110 8.12 -9.15 -20.91
CA GLY A 110 8.92 -8.69 -22.07
C GLY A 110 9.80 -7.47 -21.79
N TYR A 111 9.84 -6.96 -20.57
CA TYR A 111 10.71 -5.86 -20.18
C TYR A 111 11.97 -6.36 -19.48
N ASP A 112 13.12 -5.86 -19.93
CA ASP A 112 14.42 -6.07 -19.28
C ASP A 112 14.64 -5.00 -18.20
N ALA A 113 13.77 -5.05 -17.17
CA ALA A 113 13.83 -4.14 -16.03
C ALA A 113 13.63 -4.94 -14.73
N ASP A 114 14.33 -4.54 -13.68
CA ASP A 114 14.30 -5.20 -12.38
C ASP A 114 12.93 -5.10 -11.70
N MET A 115 12.24 -3.98 -11.89
CA MET A 115 10.86 -3.75 -11.46
C MET A 115 10.02 -3.24 -12.62
N VAL A 116 8.81 -3.75 -12.76
CA VAL A 116 7.81 -3.20 -13.68
C VAL A 116 6.63 -2.69 -12.85
N ILE A 117 6.11 -1.51 -13.18
CA ILE A 117 4.96 -0.89 -12.49
C ILE A 117 3.89 -0.59 -13.53
N ALA A 118 2.70 -1.16 -13.36
CA ALA A 118 1.54 -0.92 -14.21
C ALA A 118 0.53 0.03 -13.55
N GLY A 119 -0.38 0.56 -14.35
CA GLY A 119 -1.41 1.49 -13.88
C GLY A 119 -2.54 0.79 -13.13
N VAL A 120 -3.32 1.57 -12.38
CA VAL A 120 -4.36 1.13 -11.46
C VAL A 120 -5.67 1.86 -11.73
N LYS A 121 -6.77 1.13 -11.75
CA LYS A 121 -8.15 1.66 -11.72
C LYS A 121 -8.68 1.59 -10.30
N ASN A 122 -9.20 2.69 -9.77
CA ASN A 122 -9.95 2.69 -8.51
C ASN A 122 -11.44 2.50 -8.82
N TYR A 123 -12.03 1.47 -8.24
CA TYR A 123 -13.43 1.14 -8.39
C TYR A 123 -14.15 1.27 -7.05
N SER A 124 -15.28 1.99 -7.02
CA SER A 124 -16.16 2.11 -5.85
C SER A 124 -17.57 1.65 -6.21
N ALA A 125 -18.47 1.66 -5.22
CA ALA A 125 -19.89 1.38 -5.44
C ALA A 125 -20.56 2.32 -6.47
N GLU A 126 -19.97 3.49 -6.73
CA GLU A 126 -20.45 4.51 -7.68
C GLU A 126 -19.83 4.33 -9.08
N GLY A 127 -18.97 3.31 -9.28
CA GLY A 127 -18.25 3.04 -10.52
C GLY A 127 -16.77 3.43 -10.47
N ILE A 128 -16.13 3.55 -11.63
CA ILE A 128 -14.72 3.97 -11.73
C ILE A 128 -14.61 5.44 -11.32
N GLN A 129 -14.03 5.71 -10.16
CA GLN A 129 -13.88 7.06 -9.62
C GLN A 129 -12.59 7.77 -10.06
N SER A 130 -11.51 7.03 -10.23
CA SER A 130 -10.24 7.58 -10.66
C SER A 130 -9.35 6.49 -11.24
N CYS A 131 -8.51 6.88 -12.18
CA CYS A 131 -7.42 6.02 -12.60
C CYS A 131 -6.13 6.66 -12.07
N ARG A 132 -5.57 6.10 -11.00
CA ARG A 132 -4.20 6.45 -10.61
C ARG A 132 -3.26 5.84 -11.61
N LEU A 133 -2.22 6.58 -11.97
CA LEU A 133 -1.18 6.15 -12.93
C LEU A 133 -1.64 6.02 -14.39
N LEU A 134 -2.82 6.51 -14.78
CA LEU A 134 -3.19 6.66 -16.21
C LEU A 134 -2.21 7.53 -17.01
N LEU A 135 -1.43 8.36 -16.32
CA LEU A 135 -0.45 9.26 -16.92
C LEU A 135 0.94 8.63 -17.05
N LEU A 136 1.13 7.35 -16.64
CA LEU A 136 2.37 6.65 -16.93
C LEU A 136 2.46 6.46 -18.44
N GLN A 137 3.45 7.09 -19.03
CA GLN A 137 3.94 6.73 -20.35
C GLN A 137 4.83 5.51 -20.18
N ASN A 138 4.95 4.67 -21.22
CA ASN A 138 5.96 3.63 -21.23
C ASN A 138 7.34 4.29 -21.07
N GLU A 139 7.96 4.09 -19.92
CA GLU A 139 9.21 4.75 -19.55
C GLU A 139 10.15 3.75 -18.87
N TYR A 140 11.34 3.57 -19.45
CA TYR A 140 12.43 2.83 -18.80
C TYR A 140 13.33 3.83 -18.08
N ILE A 141 13.52 3.64 -16.77
CA ILE A 141 14.22 4.60 -15.91
C ILE A 141 15.31 3.87 -15.12
N ASN A 142 16.54 4.37 -15.20
CA ASN A 142 17.59 3.92 -14.30
C ASN A 142 17.30 4.40 -12.88
N VAL A 143 17.48 3.51 -11.91
CA VAL A 143 17.22 3.83 -10.50
C VAL A 143 18.21 4.87 -9.99
N SER A 144 17.68 5.96 -9.52
CA SER A 144 18.42 7.10 -8.97
C SER A 144 17.67 7.67 -7.76
N GLU A 145 18.33 8.52 -7.00
CA GLU A 145 17.69 9.20 -5.88
C GLU A 145 16.51 10.09 -6.34
N ASP A 146 16.59 10.67 -7.54
CA ASP A 146 15.48 11.47 -8.10
C ASP A 146 14.29 10.61 -8.47
N LEU A 147 14.50 9.39 -9.01
CA LEU A 147 13.40 8.44 -9.22
C LEU A 147 12.74 8.08 -7.88
N VAL A 148 13.53 7.79 -6.85
CA VAL A 148 12.98 7.47 -5.52
C VAL A 148 12.16 8.64 -4.96
N ARG A 149 12.64 9.88 -5.10
CA ARG A 149 11.88 11.08 -4.71
C ARG A 149 10.56 11.19 -5.48
N ARG A 150 10.58 10.93 -6.78
CA ARG A 150 9.37 10.87 -7.62
C ARG A 150 8.42 9.78 -7.14
N MET A 151 8.90 8.55 -6.92
CA MET A 151 8.09 7.43 -6.45
C MET A 151 7.44 7.70 -5.08
N ILE A 152 8.14 8.36 -4.16
CA ILE A 152 7.57 8.81 -2.89
C ILE A 152 6.47 9.86 -3.13
N GLY A 153 6.73 10.86 -3.97
CA GLY A 153 5.79 11.96 -4.25
C GLY A 153 4.53 11.52 -4.99
N GLU A 154 4.62 10.52 -5.84
CA GLU A 154 3.53 9.93 -6.62
C GLU A 154 2.89 8.70 -5.93
N HIS A 155 3.29 8.38 -4.69
CA HIS A 155 2.78 7.24 -3.93
C HIS A 155 3.04 5.88 -4.57
N LEU A 156 4.06 5.72 -5.40
CA LEU A 156 4.39 4.47 -6.09
C LEU A 156 5.05 3.43 -5.18
N LEU A 157 5.52 3.83 -4.00
CA LEU A 157 6.06 2.91 -2.99
C LEU A 157 4.99 2.34 -2.05
N ASP A 158 3.79 2.94 -1.99
CA ASP A 158 2.83 2.74 -0.90
C ASP A 158 2.02 1.44 -1.00
N TYR A 159 2.16 0.67 -2.06
CA TYR A 159 1.46 -0.58 -2.27
C TYR A 159 2.35 -1.63 -2.95
N ILE A 160 2.08 -2.89 -2.65
CA ILE A 160 2.84 -4.03 -3.15
C ILE A 160 2.35 -4.52 -4.53
N TRP A 161 1.06 -4.37 -4.78
CA TRP A 161 0.40 -4.80 -6.01
C TRP A 161 0.70 -3.87 -7.21
N SER A 162 0.24 -4.27 -8.40
CA SER A 162 0.54 -3.59 -9.67
C SER A 162 2.03 -3.46 -9.99
N LYS A 163 2.82 -4.39 -9.45
CA LYS A 163 4.27 -4.45 -9.64
C LYS A 163 4.72 -5.88 -9.92
N ARG A 164 5.75 -6.00 -10.77
CA ARG A 164 6.47 -7.23 -11.03
C ARG A 164 7.84 -7.18 -10.35
N TYR A 165 8.16 -8.24 -9.62
CA TYR A 165 9.42 -8.39 -8.90
C TYR A 165 10.16 -9.63 -9.41
N GLU A 166 11.48 -9.59 -9.55
CA GLU A 166 12.30 -10.77 -9.81
C GLU A 166 12.46 -11.60 -8.54
N ARG A 167 12.02 -12.87 -8.60
CA ARG A 167 12.11 -13.79 -7.44
C ARG A 167 13.56 -14.00 -6.97
N GLU A 168 14.49 -14.13 -7.91
CA GLU A 168 15.91 -14.35 -7.57
C GLU A 168 16.48 -13.20 -6.74
N LYS A 169 16.14 -11.93 -7.05
CA LYS A 169 16.57 -10.78 -6.26
C LYS A 169 16.00 -10.82 -4.84
N ILE A 170 14.70 -11.14 -4.71
CA ILE A 170 14.05 -11.27 -3.40
C ILE A 170 14.77 -12.32 -2.56
N GLN A 171 15.04 -13.51 -3.14
CA GLN A 171 15.69 -14.62 -2.44
C GLN A 171 17.15 -14.31 -2.09
N LYS A 172 17.93 -13.82 -3.04
CA LYS A 172 19.35 -13.50 -2.87
C LYS A 172 19.59 -12.46 -1.77
N LYS A 173 18.69 -11.50 -1.64
CA LYS A 173 18.80 -10.43 -0.64
C LYS A 173 18.03 -10.74 0.66
N GLY A 174 17.30 -11.85 0.70
CA GLY A 174 16.48 -12.21 1.86
C GLY A 174 15.38 -11.20 2.15
N ILE A 175 14.81 -10.55 1.10
CA ILE A 175 13.76 -9.55 1.27
C ILE A 175 12.49 -10.26 1.71
N ARG A 176 11.88 -9.76 2.81
CA ARG A 176 10.66 -10.30 3.40
C ARG A 176 9.79 -9.16 3.90
N PHE A 177 8.49 -9.44 3.99
CA PHE A 177 7.57 -8.57 4.74
C PHE A 177 7.90 -8.64 6.22
N ASP A 178 7.92 -7.49 6.87
CA ASP A 178 8.16 -7.41 8.31
C ASP A 178 6.86 -7.73 9.07
N GLU A 179 6.83 -8.91 9.72
CA GLU A 179 5.65 -9.39 10.46
C GLU A 179 5.38 -8.60 11.75
N GLN A 180 6.28 -7.72 12.16
CA GLN A 180 6.08 -6.84 13.31
C GLN A 180 5.41 -5.52 12.94
N LEU A 181 5.38 -5.17 11.65
CA LEU A 181 4.68 -3.98 11.18
C LEU A 181 3.23 -4.30 10.88
N THR A 182 2.33 -3.53 11.48
CA THR A 182 0.89 -3.58 11.20
C THR A 182 0.47 -2.64 10.07
N LEU A 183 1.34 -1.65 9.75
CA LEU A 183 1.13 -0.66 8.70
C LEU A 183 2.46 -0.31 8.05
N GLY A 184 2.46 -0.11 6.73
CA GLY A 184 3.63 0.30 5.96
C GLY A 184 4.61 -0.83 5.62
N GLU A 185 4.23 -2.08 5.88
CA GLU A 185 4.96 -3.29 5.50
C GLU A 185 5.20 -3.38 3.99
N ASP A 186 4.20 -2.98 3.21
CA ASP A 186 4.25 -2.90 1.74
C ASP A 186 5.30 -1.91 1.27
N THR A 187 5.25 -0.69 1.81
CA THR A 187 6.23 0.35 1.46
C THR A 187 7.65 -0.07 1.85
N LEU A 188 7.81 -0.74 3.00
CA LEU A 188 9.11 -1.24 3.43
C LEU A 188 9.64 -2.29 2.46
N PHE A 189 8.83 -3.28 2.09
CA PHE A 189 9.18 -4.32 1.13
C PHE A 189 9.60 -3.72 -0.22
N VAL A 190 8.76 -2.82 -0.78
CA VAL A 190 9.06 -2.15 -2.06
C VAL A 190 10.34 -1.33 -1.97
N SER A 191 10.57 -0.63 -0.85
CA SER A 191 11.78 0.17 -0.63
C SER A 191 13.05 -0.69 -0.54
N GLN A 192 12.99 -1.82 0.17
CA GLN A 192 14.10 -2.77 0.24
C GLN A 192 14.41 -3.35 -1.15
N TYR A 193 13.37 -3.75 -1.90
CA TYR A 193 13.55 -4.28 -3.24
C TYR A 193 14.14 -3.23 -4.19
N LEU A 194 13.65 -1.98 -4.16
CA LEU A 194 14.13 -0.89 -4.99
C LEU A 194 15.62 -0.56 -4.75
N CYS A 195 16.10 -0.76 -3.53
CA CYS A 195 17.52 -0.57 -3.21
C CYS A 195 18.44 -1.57 -3.92
N ASP A 196 17.89 -2.67 -4.45
CA ASP A 196 18.65 -3.68 -5.23
C ASP A 196 18.32 -3.63 -6.74
N CYS A 197 17.54 -2.68 -7.19
CA CYS A 197 17.18 -2.47 -8.59
C CYS A 197 18.12 -1.48 -9.27
N ASP A 198 18.49 -1.77 -10.51
CA ASP A 198 19.18 -0.82 -11.38
C ASP A 198 18.20 -0.11 -12.33
N SER A 199 17.03 -0.72 -12.57
CA SER A 199 16.04 -0.19 -13.51
C SER A 199 14.60 -0.41 -13.07
N VAL A 200 13.73 0.52 -13.47
CA VAL A 200 12.29 0.45 -13.32
C VAL A 200 11.63 0.73 -14.67
N GLN A 201 10.70 -0.11 -15.08
CA GLN A 201 9.83 0.12 -16.23
C GLN A 201 8.46 0.58 -15.74
N LEU A 202 8.03 1.75 -16.17
CA LEU A 202 6.64 2.18 -16.04
C LEU A 202 5.89 1.74 -17.29
N VAL A 203 4.71 1.13 -17.12
CA VAL A 203 3.89 0.64 -18.23
C VAL A 203 2.62 1.46 -18.32
N SER A 204 2.34 1.97 -19.53
CA SER A 204 1.09 2.69 -19.81
C SER A 204 -0.11 1.74 -19.77
N GLY A 205 -1.24 2.26 -19.34
CA GLY A 205 -2.47 1.47 -19.19
C GLY A 205 -2.73 1.05 -17.77
N THR A 206 -3.94 0.60 -17.52
CA THR A 206 -4.41 0.20 -16.19
C THR A 206 -4.83 -1.26 -16.26
N SER A 207 -4.19 -2.09 -15.47
CA SER A 207 -4.46 -3.53 -15.45
C SER A 207 -4.80 -4.08 -14.06
N TYR A 208 -4.58 -3.30 -13.00
CA TYR A 208 -5.01 -3.61 -11.64
C TYR A 208 -6.29 -2.86 -11.28
N ILE A 209 -7.25 -3.52 -10.66
CA ILE A 209 -8.57 -2.97 -10.28
C ILE A 209 -8.66 -2.95 -8.76
N TYR A 210 -8.35 -1.80 -8.17
CA TYR A 210 -8.47 -1.58 -6.73
C TYR A 210 -9.92 -1.27 -6.35
N HIS A 211 -10.52 -2.12 -5.50
CA HIS A 211 -11.89 -1.98 -5.05
C HIS A 211 -11.95 -1.31 -3.68
N GLN A 212 -12.70 -0.20 -3.60
CA GLN A 212 -12.94 0.50 -2.34
C GLN A 212 -14.25 0.04 -1.71
N TYR A 213 -14.18 -0.58 -0.55
CA TYR A 213 -15.35 -1.00 0.23
C TYR A 213 -15.50 -0.17 1.50
N ALA A 214 -16.77 0.05 1.91
CA ALA A 214 -17.05 0.58 3.24
C ALA A 214 -16.60 -0.45 4.30
N GLY A 215 -15.64 -0.09 5.14
CA GLY A 215 -15.10 -0.99 6.17
C GLY A 215 -13.75 -1.64 5.84
N SER A 216 -13.06 -1.19 4.76
CA SER A 216 -11.67 -1.59 4.51
C SER A 216 -10.75 -1.25 5.70
N THR A 217 -9.61 -1.94 5.81
CA THR A 217 -8.64 -1.81 6.93
C THR A 217 -8.23 -0.36 7.20
N LEU A 218 -8.22 0.51 6.18
CA LEU A 218 -7.98 1.94 6.31
C LEU A 218 -9.10 2.72 7.02
N SER A 219 -10.27 2.09 7.26
CA SER A 219 -11.40 2.71 7.95
C SER A 219 -11.39 2.52 9.47
N SER A 220 -10.53 1.66 10.01
CA SER A 220 -10.40 1.41 11.44
C SER A 220 -9.15 2.11 12.00
N PHE A 221 -9.37 3.22 12.70
CA PHE A 221 -8.30 3.97 13.34
C PHE A 221 -7.98 3.33 14.71
N SER A 222 -6.74 2.84 14.89
CA SER A 222 -6.25 2.38 16.19
C SER A 222 -5.55 3.52 16.96
N GLU A 223 -5.49 3.43 18.29
CA GLU A 223 -4.75 4.40 19.11
C GLU A 223 -3.25 4.46 18.75
N ASN A 224 -2.70 3.37 18.23
CA ASN A 224 -1.30 3.25 17.84
C ASN A 224 -1.02 3.63 16.37
N TYR A 225 -2.05 3.98 15.59
CA TYR A 225 -1.93 4.23 14.14
C TYR A 225 -0.77 5.15 13.77
N VAL A 226 -0.63 6.29 14.48
CA VAL A 226 0.44 7.26 14.20
C VAL A 226 1.81 6.71 14.60
N SER A 227 1.93 6.07 15.76
CA SER A 227 3.19 5.48 16.20
C SER A 227 3.66 4.36 15.28
N ASP A 228 2.74 3.53 14.80
CA ASP A 228 3.05 2.44 13.88
C ASP A 228 3.55 2.99 12.53
N LEU A 229 2.90 4.02 11.98
CA LEU A 229 3.35 4.67 10.74
C LEU A 229 4.66 5.45 10.91
N VAL A 230 4.91 6.06 12.07
CA VAL A 230 6.19 6.73 12.37
C VAL A 230 7.31 5.68 12.41
N GLU A 231 7.09 4.54 13.08
CA GLU A 231 8.06 3.44 13.10
C GLU A 231 8.27 2.84 11.71
N ALA A 232 7.20 2.61 10.94
CA ALA A 232 7.31 2.18 9.56
C ALA A 232 8.16 3.15 8.71
N ASN A 233 7.89 4.46 8.80
CA ASN A 233 8.68 5.47 8.09
C ASN A 233 10.16 5.47 8.53
N ARG A 234 10.46 5.21 9.82
CA ARG A 234 11.84 5.08 10.29
C ARG A 234 12.56 3.91 9.61
N ARG A 235 11.93 2.74 9.56
CA ARG A 235 12.49 1.53 8.90
C ARG A 235 12.63 1.71 7.39
N ILE A 236 11.63 2.33 6.75
CA ILE A 236 11.67 2.64 5.31
C ILE A 236 12.84 3.59 5.00
N LEU A 237 13.01 4.64 5.81
CA LEU A 237 14.11 5.58 5.62
C LEU A 237 15.48 4.91 5.81
N GLU A 238 15.61 4.04 6.79
CA GLU A 238 16.82 3.26 7.04
C GLU A 238 17.15 2.37 5.84
N ALA A 239 16.16 1.66 5.30
CA ALA A 239 16.33 0.85 4.09
C ALA A 239 16.76 1.71 2.89
N LEU A 240 16.06 2.82 2.61
CA LEU A 240 16.38 3.69 1.48
C LEU A 240 17.75 4.35 1.61
N ARG A 241 18.16 4.76 2.81
CA ARG A 241 19.48 5.38 3.07
C ARG A 241 20.66 4.46 2.81
N SER A 242 20.45 3.14 2.78
CA SER A 242 21.50 2.19 2.43
C SER A 242 22.08 2.43 1.04
N ARG A 243 21.29 3.02 0.13
CA ARG A 243 21.70 3.36 -1.25
C ARG A 243 21.52 4.85 -1.58
N PHE A 244 20.55 5.53 -0.98
CA PHE A 244 20.14 6.90 -1.31
C PHE A 244 20.27 7.81 -0.07
N SER A 245 21.49 8.24 0.22
CA SER A 245 21.82 8.94 1.49
C SER A 245 21.07 10.26 1.70
N GLY A 246 20.75 10.99 0.62
CA GLY A 246 20.06 12.30 0.65
C GLY A 246 18.54 12.22 0.75
N ILE A 247 17.93 11.02 0.68
CA ILE A 247 16.48 10.88 0.59
C ILE A 247 15.75 11.48 1.80
N GLY A 248 16.30 11.35 3.00
CA GLY A 248 15.69 11.84 4.24
C GLY A 248 15.59 13.37 4.30
N ASP A 249 16.45 14.08 3.59
CA ASP A 249 16.44 15.55 3.53
C ASP A 249 15.53 16.08 2.43
N SER A 250 15.06 15.21 1.54
CA SER A 250 14.20 15.58 0.42
C SER A 250 12.83 16.09 0.87
N SER A 251 12.26 17.02 0.11
CA SER A 251 10.92 17.55 0.34
C SER A 251 9.85 16.46 0.20
N ALA A 252 10.05 15.49 -0.69
CA ALA A 252 9.15 14.35 -0.89
C ALA A 252 9.06 13.49 0.38
N TRP A 253 10.22 13.13 0.98
CA TRP A 253 10.26 12.38 2.22
C TRP A 253 9.62 13.12 3.40
N LYS A 254 10.00 14.37 3.59
CA LYS A 254 9.44 15.21 4.66
C LYS A 254 7.93 15.39 4.52
N ARG A 255 7.42 15.53 3.30
CA ARG A 255 5.98 15.59 3.01
C ARG A 255 5.28 14.28 3.38
N ARG A 256 5.85 13.12 3.00
CA ARG A 256 5.36 11.80 3.40
C ARG A 256 5.24 11.69 4.93
N CYS A 257 6.29 12.02 5.65
CA CYS A 257 6.28 11.97 7.12
C CYS A 257 5.25 12.93 7.72
N TRP A 258 5.11 14.12 7.17
CA TRP A 258 4.08 15.06 7.61
C TRP A 258 2.66 14.56 7.34
N SER A 259 2.41 13.90 6.23
CA SER A 259 1.07 13.40 5.87
C SER A 259 0.51 12.43 6.91
N VAL A 260 1.35 11.65 7.60
CA VAL A 260 0.94 10.77 8.72
C VAL A 260 0.22 11.58 9.80
N PHE A 261 0.82 12.67 10.26
CA PHE A 261 0.21 13.54 11.28
C PHE A 261 -0.98 14.31 10.73
N TYR A 262 -0.87 14.85 9.52
CA TYR A 262 -1.94 15.62 8.88
C TYR A 262 -3.24 14.83 8.79
N TYR A 263 -3.22 13.68 8.16
CA TYR A 263 -4.42 12.87 8.00
C TYR A 263 -4.95 12.35 9.33
N SER A 264 -4.09 11.94 10.25
CA SER A 264 -4.50 11.45 11.57
C SER A 264 -5.15 12.53 12.42
N ILE A 265 -4.62 13.77 12.43
CA ILE A 265 -5.22 14.88 13.15
C ILE A 265 -6.63 15.17 12.62
N PHE A 266 -6.80 15.26 11.30
CA PHE A 266 -8.11 15.53 10.71
C PHE A 266 -9.07 14.35 10.87
N PHE A 267 -8.58 13.11 10.87
CA PHE A 267 -9.39 11.94 11.18
C PHE A 267 -9.94 12.00 12.62
N VAL A 268 -9.08 12.24 13.62
CA VAL A 268 -9.50 12.41 15.03
C VAL A 268 -10.53 13.54 15.18
N LEU A 269 -10.32 14.66 14.48
CA LEU A 269 -11.26 15.79 14.55
C LEU A 269 -12.64 15.47 13.94
N ARG A 270 -12.67 14.67 12.87
CA ARG A 270 -13.91 14.28 12.17
C ARG A 270 -14.68 13.16 12.85
N ASP A 271 -14.03 12.31 13.64
CA ASP A 271 -14.68 11.20 14.32
C ASP A 271 -15.82 11.69 15.24
N LEU A 272 -17.06 11.38 14.86
CA LEU A 272 -18.26 11.80 15.60
C LEU A 272 -18.49 10.96 16.86
N ASN A 273 -17.90 9.76 16.95
CA ASN A 273 -18.12 8.82 18.05
C ASN A 273 -17.11 9.03 19.20
N ALA A 274 -15.94 9.61 18.91
CA ALA A 274 -14.94 9.86 19.93
C ALA A 274 -15.31 11.04 20.84
N SER A 275 -15.16 10.84 22.15
CA SER A 275 -15.39 11.89 23.14
C SER A 275 -14.40 13.05 22.97
N ARG A 276 -14.77 14.23 23.50
CA ARG A 276 -13.88 15.40 23.50
C ARG A 276 -12.55 15.12 24.21
N ASP A 277 -12.59 14.36 25.30
CA ASP A 277 -11.40 14.04 26.09
C ASP A 277 -10.51 13.04 25.36
N THR A 278 -11.09 12.03 24.70
CA THR A 278 -10.37 11.10 23.83
C THR A 278 -9.64 11.83 22.71
N LYS A 279 -10.34 12.72 21.97
CA LYS A 279 -9.75 13.54 20.92
C LYS A 279 -8.59 14.38 21.45
N ARG A 280 -8.79 15.01 22.63
CA ARG A 280 -7.75 15.84 23.23
C ARG A 280 -6.53 15.01 23.64
N ALA A 281 -6.72 13.82 24.20
CA ALA A 281 -5.65 12.92 24.57
C ALA A 281 -4.81 12.50 23.36
N LEU A 282 -5.46 12.02 22.30
CA LEU A 282 -4.79 11.60 21.05
C LEU A 282 -4.01 12.75 20.41
N LEU A 283 -4.63 13.92 20.25
CA LEU A 283 -3.93 15.08 19.68
C LEU A 283 -2.75 15.54 20.55
N THR A 284 -2.87 15.47 21.88
CA THR A 284 -1.76 15.79 22.78
C THR A 284 -0.61 14.80 22.63
N GLN A 285 -0.92 13.52 22.48
CA GLN A 285 0.06 12.47 22.20
C GLN A 285 0.80 12.78 20.90
N TYR A 286 0.10 13.03 19.78
CA TYR A 286 0.72 13.33 18.49
C TYR A 286 1.62 14.57 18.55
N PHE A 287 1.17 15.66 19.19
CA PHE A 287 1.93 16.90 19.30
C PHE A 287 3.15 16.77 20.25
N SER A 288 3.19 15.76 21.12
CA SER A 288 4.33 15.48 21.96
C SER A 288 5.46 14.74 21.26
N MET A 289 5.17 14.06 20.13
CA MET A 289 6.16 13.30 19.38
C MET A 289 7.28 14.19 18.83
N PRO A 290 8.55 13.76 18.94
CA PRO A 290 9.69 14.50 18.36
C PRO A 290 9.52 14.74 16.86
N GLU A 291 9.04 13.76 16.12
CA GLU A 291 8.81 13.78 14.68
C GLU A 291 7.76 14.85 14.31
N TYR A 292 6.68 14.97 15.07
CA TYR A 292 5.72 16.05 14.86
C TYR A 292 6.38 17.43 14.96
N ARG A 293 7.20 17.64 16.01
CA ARG A 293 7.90 18.91 16.23
C ARG A 293 8.89 19.23 15.13
N GLU A 294 9.57 18.21 14.60
CA GLU A 294 10.49 18.35 13.47
C GLU A 294 9.74 18.81 12.22
N TYR A 295 8.71 18.05 11.81
CA TYR A 295 8.01 18.30 10.53
C TYR A 295 7.09 19.53 10.60
N SER A 296 6.54 19.88 11.78
CA SER A 296 5.70 21.06 11.95
C SER A 296 6.43 22.41 11.69
N ARG A 297 7.76 22.41 11.68
CA ARG A 297 8.55 23.61 11.34
C ARG A 297 8.44 23.99 9.87
N SER A 298 8.15 23.04 9.00
CA SER A 298 8.11 23.21 7.53
C SER A 298 6.70 23.20 6.95
N LEU A 299 5.65 23.49 7.74
CA LEU A 299 4.24 23.45 7.33
C LEU A 299 3.93 24.31 6.10
N ASP A 300 4.60 25.46 5.94
CA ASP A 300 4.36 26.33 4.78
C ASP A 300 4.73 25.65 3.45
N ALA A 301 5.68 24.73 3.48
CA ALA A 301 6.06 23.94 2.31
C ALA A 301 5.09 22.77 2.04
N TYR A 302 4.41 22.24 3.07
CA TYR A 302 3.57 21.03 2.95
C TYR A 302 2.08 21.33 2.83
N MET A 303 1.63 22.50 3.30
CA MET A 303 0.24 22.92 3.38
C MET A 303 -0.01 24.18 2.55
N GLN A 304 0.53 24.26 1.33
CA GLN A 304 0.43 25.48 0.50
C GLN A 304 -1.02 25.82 0.17
N ASP A 305 -1.83 24.82 -0.08
CA ASP A 305 -3.25 24.95 -0.47
C ASP A 305 -4.20 25.06 0.73
N ASP A 306 -3.69 24.83 1.94
CA ASP A 306 -4.51 24.90 3.15
C ASP A 306 -4.61 26.35 3.67
N PRO A 307 -5.75 26.70 4.32
CA PRO A 307 -5.89 28.01 4.94
C PRO A 307 -4.78 28.30 5.95
N LYS A 308 -4.19 29.50 5.88
CA LYS A 308 -3.07 29.95 6.75
C LYS A 308 -3.35 29.72 8.24
N ILE A 309 -4.62 29.84 8.65
CA ILE A 309 -5.03 29.62 10.04
C ILE A 309 -4.71 28.20 10.52
N TRP A 310 -4.87 27.18 9.65
CA TRP A 310 -4.55 25.79 10.03
C TRP A 310 -3.06 25.61 10.29
N ARG A 311 -2.20 26.23 9.49
CA ARG A 311 -0.75 26.19 9.71
C ARG A 311 -0.36 26.80 11.07
N LEU A 312 -1.01 27.89 11.48
CA LEU A 312 -0.79 28.51 12.78
C LEU A 312 -1.28 27.62 13.93
N LEU A 313 -2.48 27.06 13.81
CA LEU A 313 -3.06 26.18 14.81
C LEU A 313 -2.21 24.92 15.01
N LEU A 314 -1.77 24.28 13.93
CA LEU A 314 -0.93 23.09 13.98
C LEU A 314 0.46 23.42 14.53
N ARG A 315 1.09 24.55 14.17
CA ARG A 315 2.35 24.98 14.76
C ARG A 315 2.29 25.21 16.26
N SER A 316 1.11 25.57 16.78
CA SER A 316 0.96 25.77 18.22
C SER A 316 1.20 24.49 19.03
N GLY A 317 1.04 23.31 18.42
CA GLY A 317 1.11 22.03 19.13
C GLY A 317 0.07 21.88 20.26
N SER A 318 -1.00 22.69 20.20
CA SER A 318 -2.03 22.72 21.24
C SER A 318 -3.29 22.02 20.78
N ALA A 319 -3.59 20.88 21.37
CA ALA A 319 -4.83 20.13 21.11
C ALA A 319 -6.08 21.01 21.31
N GLY A 320 -6.09 21.85 22.35
CA GLY A 320 -7.20 22.75 22.64
C GLY A 320 -7.42 23.79 21.53
N MET A 321 -6.34 24.41 21.02
CA MET A 321 -6.43 25.40 19.94
C MET A 321 -6.86 24.76 18.63
N VAL A 322 -6.34 23.60 18.29
CA VAL A 322 -6.69 22.87 17.05
C VAL A 322 -8.16 22.42 17.10
N MET A 323 -8.65 21.89 18.22
CA MET A 323 -10.05 21.51 18.40
C MET A 323 -11.01 22.73 18.36
N LEU A 324 -10.60 23.87 18.92
CA LEU A 324 -11.39 25.10 18.85
C LEU A 324 -11.47 25.60 17.42
N GLY A 325 -10.34 25.65 16.70
CA GLY A 325 -10.30 26.03 15.29
C GLY A 325 -11.19 25.13 14.41
N TRP A 326 -11.20 23.82 14.65
CA TRP A 326 -12.09 22.89 13.96
C TRP A 326 -13.56 23.20 14.21
N LYS A 327 -13.94 23.42 15.47
CA LYS A 327 -15.32 23.79 15.83
C LYS A 327 -15.77 25.09 15.16
N LEU A 328 -14.92 26.10 15.15
CA LEU A 328 -15.22 27.38 14.51
C LEU A 328 -15.36 27.24 12.99
N SER A 329 -14.46 26.50 12.33
CA SER A 329 -14.54 26.26 10.89
C SER A 329 -15.81 25.54 10.49
N THR A 330 -16.26 24.54 11.28
CA THR A 330 -17.52 23.81 11.05
C THR A 330 -18.74 24.72 11.20
N ILE A 331 -18.75 25.63 12.19
CA ILE A 331 -19.82 26.60 12.38
C ILE A 331 -19.88 27.59 11.19
N ILE A 332 -18.73 28.12 10.76
CA ILE A 332 -18.67 29.06 9.63
C ILE A 332 -19.13 28.39 8.34
N SER A 333 -18.75 27.13 8.10
CA SER A 333 -19.20 26.37 6.93
C SER A 333 -20.73 26.19 6.90
N LYS A 334 -21.35 25.86 8.05
CA LYS A 334 -22.81 25.75 8.17
C LYS A 334 -23.51 27.08 7.93
N LEU A 335 -22.96 28.19 8.43
CA LEU A 335 -23.52 29.53 8.25
C LEU A 335 -23.44 30.02 6.80
N LYS A 336 -22.44 29.58 6.04
CA LYS A 336 -22.28 29.94 4.62
C LYS A 336 -23.16 29.11 3.66
N GLY A 337 -24.01 28.23 4.19
CA GLY A 337 -24.99 27.47 3.39
C GLY A 337 -24.35 26.39 2.50
N HIS A 338 -23.12 26.00 2.71
CA HIS A 338 -22.52 24.85 2.06
C HIS A 338 -22.88 23.59 2.86
N ALA A 339 -24.14 23.17 2.71
CA ALA A 339 -24.54 21.80 2.96
C ALA A 339 -24.10 21.01 1.72
N THR A 340 -23.03 20.26 1.84
CA THR A 340 -22.71 19.14 0.94
C THR A 340 -22.79 17.86 1.75
#